data_22352bdadd3e0b760a799b48d6765a6a
#
_entry.id   22352bdadd3e0b760a799b48d6765a6a
#
_cell.length_a   1.000
_cell.length_b   1.000
_cell.length_c   1.000
_cell.angle_alpha   90.00
_cell.angle_beta   90.00
_cell.angle_gamma   90.00
#
_symmetry.space_group_name_H-M   'P 1'
#
loop_
_entity.id
_entity.type
_entity.pdbx_description
1 polymer ?
#
loop_
_entity_poly.entity_id
_entity_poly.type
_entity_poly.pdbx_seq_one_letter_code
_entity_poly.pdbx_strand_id
1 'polypeptide(L)'
;MNELQLSNARLIDGTGSQPREGAGVTIREGRITSVTTAHTGSEGEGTEVESIDLEGRVLLPGLINSHMHIMMDAGPDTFTYMRRNEFAAIVLHGAKRGEEMLRAGITAARDLGGFQYGELALRDAFAKGDFPGPRLLCAGRLITMTGGHGWDIGIEADGPDAVRKAARENLKRGTDCLKFMATGGVLTPGVEPGSQQLGEEEMRAGIEEARKVGKRTATHAQGTEGVKAALRAGIDTVEHGIFLDEEAIEMMVQRGVVYVPTLAAPYRIVEAGEEKGIPAYAVEKSKRVMDAHRKSFQWALNSGVTIAAGNDGGTPFNPSDDLVTELRLMVEYGMDPLAAIGAGTLGSAKALGLSEETGTVQQGKWADLIILKKNADPLRDITALSQIWMVIKQGRVVVRNQDD
;
A
#
# COMPACT_ATOMS: atom_id res chain seq x y z
N MET A 1 22.86 17.34 -17.29
CA MET A 1 21.69 17.08 -16.39
C MET A 1 20.49 16.89 -17.30
N ASN A 2 19.92 15.70 -17.34
CA ASN A 2 18.77 15.45 -18.24
C ASN A 2 17.51 16.08 -17.61
N GLU A 3 16.89 16.96 -18.35
CA GLU A 3 15.59 17.53 -18.05
C GLU A 3 14.53 16.79 -18.86
N LEU A 4 13.42 16.38 -18.21
CA LEU A 4 12.25 15.80 -18.86
C LEU A 4 11.07 16.77 -18.74
N GLN A 5 10.48 17.13 -19.87
CA GLN A 5 9.29 17.97 -19.94
C GLN A 5 8.11 17.16 -20.45
N LEU A 6 7.04 17.13 -19.67
CA LEU A 6 5.75 16.55 -20.03
C LEU A 6 4.79 17.72 -20.35
N SER A 7 4.14 17.68 -21.50
CA SER A 7 3.22 18.75 -21.92
C SER A 7 1.84 18.19 -22.25
N ASN A 8 0.85 19.08 -22.28
CA ASN A 8 -0.51 18.78 -22.73
C ASN A 8 -1.17 17.61 -22.00
N ALA A 9 -1.03 17.58 -20.65
CA ALA A 9 -1.64 16.57 -19.80
C ALA A 9 -3.03 16.99 -19.32
N ARG A 10 -3.94 16.01 -19.17
CA ARG A 10 -5.04 16.11 -18.23
C ARG A 10 -4.54 15.67 -16.85
N LEU A 11 -4.24 16.63 -15.98
CA LEU A 11 -3.58 16.39 -14.71
C LEU A 11 -4.58 16.13 -13.59
N ILE A 12 -4.48 14.96 -12.94
CA ILE A 12 -5.07 14.62 -11.63
C ILE A 12 -3.93 14.64 -10.62
N ASP A 13 -3.80 15.71 -9.83
CA ASP A 13 -2.60 15.97 -9.04
C ASP A 13 -2.49 15.17 -7.72
N GLY A 14 -3.50 14.38 -7.37
CA GLY A 14 -3.54 13.57 -6.16
C GLY A 14 -3.93 14.34 -4.89
N THR A 15 -4.23 15.63 -4.97
CA THR A 15 -4.64 16.45 -3.81
C THR A 15 -6.14 16.41 -3.53
N GLY A 16 -6.94 15.82 -4.43
CA GLY A 16 -8.40 15.91 -4.43
C GLY A 16 -8.95 17.13 -5.19
N SER A 17 -8.07 17.95 -5.77
CA SER A 17 -8.47 19.05 -6.64
C SER A 17 -9.03 18.55 -7.97
N GLN A 18 -9.93 19.33 -8.60
CA GLN A 18 -10.47 18.99 -9.92
C GLN A 18 -9.34 18.88 -10.97
N PRO A 19 -9.48 17.99 -11.97
CA PRO A 19 -8.50 17.83 -13.03
C PRO A 19 -8.21 19.14 -13.78
N ARG A 20 -6.97 19.31 -14.22
CA ARG A 20 -6.52 20.47 -15.01
C ARG A 20 -6.12 20.02 -16.41
N GLU A 21 -6.73 20.62 -17.43
CA GLU A 21 -6.41 20.34 -18.83
C GLU A 21 -5.20 21.13 -19.29
N GLY A 22 -4.43 20.59 -20.26
CA GLY A 22 -3.28 21.23 -20.88
C GLY A 22 -2.10 21.47 -19.93
N ALA A 23 -2.04 20.76 -18.81
CA ALA A 23 -0.98 20.93 -17.83
C ALA A 23 0.39 20.49 -18.36
N GLY A 24 1.45 21.17 -17.88
CA GLY A 24 2.84 20.80 -18.10
C GLY A 24 3.53 20.45 -16.78
N VAL A 25 4.47 19.51 -16.83
CA VAL A 25 5.31 19.12 -15.69
C VAL A 25 6.77 19.07 -16.13
N THR A 26 7.64 19.83 -15.45
CA THR A 26 9.08 19.79 -15.66
C THR A 26 9.76 19.01 -14.56
N ILE A 27 10.67 18.12 -14.94
CA ILE A 27 11.38 17.21 -14.06
C ILE A 27 12.88 17.40 -14.23
N ARG A 28 13.60 17.62 -13.12
CA ARG A 28 15.07 17.67 -13.07
C ARG A 28 15.58 16.89 -11.89
N GLU A 29 16.66 16.11 -12.07
CA GLU A 29 17.27 15.31 -11.00
C GLU A 29 16.27 14.41 -10.25
N GLY A 30 15.27 13.89 -10.99
CA GLY A 30 14.24 13.02 -10.43
C GLY A 30 13.12 13.72 -9.67
N ARG A 31 13.17 15.04 -9.55
CA ARG A 31 12.16 15.83 -8.84
C ARG A 31 11.35 16.73 -9.78
N ILE A 32 10.12 16.98 -9.42
CA ILE A 32 9.23 17.92 -10.08
C ILE A 32 9.72 19.35 -9.75
N THR A 33 10.13 20.11 -10.76
CA THR A 33 10.61 21.49 -10.59
C THR A 33 9.54 22.52 -10.91
N SER A 34 8.58 22.20 -11.78
CA SER A 34 7.43 23.06 -12.02
C SER A 34 6.20 22.26 -12.46
N VAL A 35 5.02 22.81 -12.18
CA VAL A 35 3.72 22.35 -12.68
C VAL A 35 2.98 23.57 -13.22
N THR A 36 2.68 23.60 -14.51
CA THR A 36 2.06 24.72 -15.21
C THR A 36 0.65 24.38 -15.69
N THR A 37 -0.19 25.38 -15.88
CA THR A 37 -1.56 25.23 -16.40
C THR A 37 -1.67 25.43 -17.91
N ALA A 38 -0.58 25.86 -18.57
CA ALA A 38 -0.47 25.98 -20.02
C ALA A 38 0.99 25.76 -20.41
N HIS A 39 1.19 25.20 -21.59
CA HIS A 39 2.52 25.04 -22.16
C HIS A 39 3.07 26.43 -22.53
N THR A 40 3.87 27.01 -21.64
CA THR A 40 4.78 28.10 -22.03
C THR A 40 6.08 27.44 -22.43
N GLY A 41 6.29 27.21 -23.70
CA GLY A 41 7.57 26.75 -24.24
C GLY A 41 8.69 27.69 -23.79
N SER A 42 9.39 27.32 -22.74
CA SER A 42 10.68 27.93 -22.43
C SER A 42 11.75 27.09 -23.12
N GLU A 43 12.23 27.55 -24.25
CA GLU A 43 13.49 27.09 -24.83
C GLU A 43 14.59 27.42 -23.82
N GLY A 44 14.95 26.43 -22.98
CA GLY A 44 16.13 26.50 -22.15
C GLY A 44 17.36 26.37 -23.04
N GLU A 45 18.10 27.45 -23.24
CA GLU A 45 19.38 27.42 -23.93
C GLU A 45 20.35 26.50 -23.21
N GLY A 46 20.78 25.41 -23.82
CA GLY A 46 22.01 24.70 -23.49
C GLY A 46 21.93 23.38 -22.73
N THR A 47 20.76 22.79 -22.47
CA THR A 47 20.62 21.41 -21.91
C THR A 47 19.85 20.53 -22.89
N GLU A 48 20.26 19.25 -23.04
CA GLU A 48 19.41 18.25 -23.72
C GLU A 48 18.11 18.11 -22.92
N VAL A 49 17.02 18.63 -23.47
CA VAL A 49 15.67 18.55 -22.89
C VAL A 49 14.93 17.46 -23.64
N GLU A 50 14.58 16.38 -22.96
CA GLU A 50 13.64 15.40 -23.50
C GLU A 50 12.21 15.94 -23.28
N SER A 51 11.45 16.13 -24.37
CA SER A 51 10.07 16.62 -24.32
C SER A 51 9.10 15.57 -24.82
N ILE A 52 8.03 15.31 -24.05
CA ILE A 52 6.98 14.36 -24.38
C ILE A 52 5.63 15.08 -24.35
N ASP A 53 4.97 15.20 -25.51
CA ASP A 53 3.57 15.63 -25.59
C ASP A 53 2.66 14.46 -25.18
N LEU A 54 1.86 14.66 -24.15
CA LEU A 54 0.94 13.67 -23.62
C LEU A 54 -0.40 13.62 -24.39
N GLU A 55 -0.62 14.52 -25.35
CA GLU A 55 -1.81 14.53 -26.22
C GLU A 55 -3.14 14.46 -25.46
N GLY A 56 -3.23 15.10 -24.30
CA GLY A 56 -4.40 15.09 -23.43
C GLY A 56 -4.58 13.83 -22.58
N ARG A 57 -3.59 12.92 -22.55
CA ARG A 57 -3.62 11.75 -21.66
C ARG A 57 -3.67 12.16 -20.19
N VAL A 58 -4.30 11.32 -19.38
CA VAL A 58 -4.34 11.51 -17.94
C VAL A 58 -2.96 11.27 -17.34
N LEU A 59 -2.44 12.28 -16.64
CA LEU A 59 -1.24 12.22 -15.81
C LEU A 59 -1.64 12.30 -14.34
N LEU A 60 -1.14 11.39 -13.53
CA LEU A 60 -1.39 11.37 -12.09
C LEU A 60 -0.15 10.86 -11.32
N PRO A 61 -0.10 11.03 -9.96
CA PRO A 61 0.97 10.45 -9.16
C PRO A 61 0.99 8.93 -9.34
N GLY A 62 2.16 8.33 -9.23
CA GLY A 62 2.29 6.89 -9.14
C GLY A 62 1.45 6.32 -7.99
N LEU A 63 0.83 5.18 -8.21
CA LEU A 63 0.05 4.49 -7.19
C LEU A 63 0.96 3.99 -6.06
N ILE A 64 0.42 3.95 -4.86
CA ILE A 64 1.13 3.50 -3.64
C ILE A 64 0.30 2.41 -2.97
N ASN A 65 0.86 1.20 -2.86
CA ASN A 65 0.22 0.10 -2.14
C ASN A 65 0.66 0.08 -0.68
N SER A 66 -0.22 0.48 0.23
CA SER A 66 0.11 0.64 1.67
C SER A 66 0.21 -0.67 2.44
N HIS A 67 -0.29 -1.77 1.89
CA HIS A 67 -0.34 -3.07 2.55
C HIS A 67 -0.22 -4.20 1.54
N MET A 68 0.91 -4.89 1.55
CA MET A 68 1.12 -6.11 0.77
C MET A 68 2.24 -6.97 1.38
N HIS A 69 2.46 -8.15 0.82
CA HIS A 69 3.45 -9.15 1.20
C HIS A 69 4.18 -9.65 -0.05
N ILE A 70 5.32 -9.04 -0.40
CA ILE A 70 6.02 -9.34 -1.67
C ILE A 70 6.55 -10.78 -1.76
N MET A 71 6.75 -11.43 -0.62
CA MET A 71 7.24 -12.80 -0.54
C MET A 71 6.12 -13.86 -0.70
N MET A 72 4.85 -13.47 -0.60
CA MET A 72 3.68 -14.33 -0.79
C MET A 72 3.32 -14.42 -2.28
N ASP A 73 2.79 -15.58 -2.72
CA ASP A 73 2.60 -15.90 -4.14
C ASP A 73 1.21 -15.62 -4.71
N ALA A 74 0.30 -15.13 -3.88
CA ALA A 74 -1.12 -15.02 -4.21
C ALA A 74 -1.78 -16.34 -4.65
N GLY A 75 -1.15 -17.47 -4.32
CA GLY A 75 -1.72 -18.80 -4.54
C GLY A 75 -2.82 -19.13 -3.53
N PRO A 76 -3.44 -20.31 -3.66
CA PRO A 76 -4.55 -20.70 -2.77
C PRO A 76 -4.15 -20.85 -1.29
N ASP A 77 -2.89 -21.22 -1.01
CA ASP A 77 -2.33 -21.35 0.34
C ASP A 77 -0.89 -20.81 0.36
N THR A 78 -0.77 -19.52 0.53
CA THR A 78 0.50 -18.79 0.48
C THR A 78 1.46 -19.16 1.62
N PHE A 79 0.95 -19.56 2.80
CA PHE A 79 1.83 -20.04 3.87
C PHE A 79 2.45 -21.41 3.54
N THR A 80 1.69 -22.31 2.92
CA THR A 80 2.23 -23.57 2.40
C THR A 80 3.25 -23.33 1.28
N TYR A 81 3.02 -22.35 0.40
CA TYR A 81 4.01 -21.95 -0.60
C TYR A 81 5.34 -21.56 0.06
N MET A 82 5.33 -20.69 1.08
CA MET A 82 6.55 -20.26 1.77
C MET A 82 7.27 -21.38 2.50
N ARG A 83 6.54 -22.35 3.06
CA ARG A 83 7.14 -23.51 3.75
C ARG A 83 7.75 -24.54 2.81
N ARG A 84 7.23 -24.69 1.58
CA ARG A 84 7.63 -25.76 0.64
C ARG A 84 8.67 -25.33 -0.39
N ASN A 85 8.87 -24.05 -0.57
CA ASN A 85 9.82 -23.55 -1.56
C ASN A 85 11.13 -23.11 -0.90
N GLU A 86 12.21 -23.22 -1.65
CA GLU A 86 13.53 -22.73 -1.24
C GLU A 86 13.49 -21.20 -1.09
N PHE A 87 14.10 -20.70 -0.01
CA PHE A 87 14.11 -19.27 0.31
C PHE A 87 14.60 -18.39 -0.88
N ALA A 88 15.68 -18.83 -1.57
CA ALA A 88 16.21 -18.13 -2.72
C ALA A 88 15.19 -18.01 -3.87
N ALA A 89 14.38 -19.07 -4.11
CA ALA A 89 13.34 -19.05 -5.13
C ALA A 89 12.23 -18.05 -4.76
N ILE A 90 11.84 -18.01 -3.48
CA ILE A 90 10.83 -17.06 -2.97
C ILE A 90 11.31 -15.61 -3.19
N VAL A 91 12.58 -15.31 -2.89
CA VAL A 91 13.18 -13.97 -3.12
C VAL A 91 13.17 -13.61 -4.60
N LEU A 92 13.58 -14.53 -5.50
CA LEU A 92 13.56 -14.28 -6.95
C LEU A 92 12.14 -14.03 -7.49
N HIS A 93 11.15 -14.78 -6.98
CA HIS A 93 9.74 -14.52 -7.31
C HIS A 93 9.28 -13.16 -6.77
N GLY A 94 9.76 -12.73 -5.60
CA GLY A 94 9.54 -11.38 -5.08
C GLY A 94 10.12 -10.29 -5.97
N ALA A 95 11.31 -10.50 -6.55
CA ALA A 95 11.89 -9.56 -7.50
C ALA A 95 11.02 -9.41 -8.76
N LYS A 96 10.49 -10.52 -9.30
CA LYS A 96 9.55 -10.49 -10.42
C LYS A 96 8.27 -9.70 -10.08
N ARG A 97 7.69 -9.92 -8.88
CA ARG A 97 6.50 -9.16 -8.43
C ARG A 97 6.80 -7.66 -8.32
N GLY A 98 8.01 -7.26 -7.92
CA GLY A 98 8.42 -5.86 -7.92
C GLY A 98 8.35 -5.22 -9.32
N GLU A 99 8.79 -5.93 -10.36
CA GLU A 99 8.65 -5.49 -11.75
C GLU A 99 7.18 -5.42 -12.20
N GLU A 100 6.37 -6.44 -11.86
CA GLU A 100 4.93 -6.48 -12.15
C GLU A 100 4.21 -5.28 -11.50
N MET A 101 4.53 -4.95 -10.25
CA MET A 101 3.99 -3.76 -9.58
C MET A 101 4.34 -2.46 -10.30
N LEU A 102 5.58 -2.27 -10.76
CA LEU A 102 5.95 -1.09 -11.56
C LEU A 102 5.16 -1.03 -12.86
N ARG A 103 4.98 -2.16 -13.56
CA ARG A 103 4.18 -2.23 -14.80
C ARG A 103 2.71 -1.86 -14.57
N ALA A 104 2.19 -2.17 -13.38
CA ALA A 104 0.85 -1.77 -12.93
C ALA A 104 0.77 -0.33 -12.39
N GLY A 105 1.85 0.45 -12.48
CA GLY A 105 1.87 1.86 -12.04
C GLY A 105 2.08 2.06 -10.53
N ILE A 106 2.42 1.01 -9.78
CA ILE A 106 2.71 1.10 -8.34
C ILE A 106 4.18 1.50 -8.17
N THR A 107 4.43 2.76 -7.80
CA THR A 107 5.78 3.33 -7.68
C THR A 107 6.36 3.23 -6.27
N ALA A 108 5.50 3.08 -5.26
CA ALA A 108 5.89 2.81 -3.88
C ALA A 108 4.97 1.77 -3.23
N ALA A 109 5.49 1.03 -2.25
CA ALA A 109 4.73 0.02 -1.52
C ALA A 109 5.26 -0.19 -0.11
N ARG A 110 4.41 -0.75 0.77
CA ARG A 110 4.78 -1.17 2.12
C ARG A 110 4.49 -2.66 2.31
N ASP A 111 5.55 -3.43 2.53
CA ASP A 111 5.48 -4.83 2.95
C ASP A 111 5.28 -4.89 4.47
N LEU A 112 4.18 -5.48 4.90
CA LEU A 112 3.78 -5.57 6.31
C LEU A 112 3.97 -6.96 6.93
N GLY A 113 4.88 -7.74 6.38
CA GLY A 113 5.27 -9.01 6.94
C GLY A 113 6.09 -9.85 5.95
N GLY A 114 7.40 -9.76 6.06
CA GLY A 114 8.34 -10.51 5.25
C GLY A 114 8.66 -11.90 5.81
N PHE A 115 9.11 -12.78 4.95
CA PHE A 115 9.57 -14.12 5.31
C PHE A 115 11.11 -14.12 5.43
N GLN A 116 11.60 -14.42 6.64
CA GLN A 116 13.04 -14.49 6.94
C GLN A 116 13.82 -13.21 6.55
N TYR A 117 13.17 -12.04 6.53
CA TYR A 117 13.73 -10.74 6.14
C TYR A 117 14.18 -10.65 4.66
N GLY A 118 13.66 -11.52 3.78
CA GLY A 118 14.01 -11.50 2.35
C GLY A 118 13.54 -10.23 1.63
N GLU A 119 12.46 -9.64 2.08
CA GLU A 119 11.92 -8.37 1.56
C GLU A 119 12.89 -7.19 1.77
N LEU A 120 13.75 -7.22 2.80
CA LEU A 120 14.78 -6.19 2.99
C LEU A 120 15.84 -6.27 1.87
N ALA A 121 16.21 -7.47 1.45
CA ALA A 121 17.14 -7.65 0.32
C ALA A 121 16.52 -7.15 -0.99
N LEU A 122 15.21 -7.42 -1.21
CA LEU A 122 14.47 -6.90 -2.36
C LEU A 122 14.40 -5.38 -2.35
N ARG A 123 14.06 -4.77 -1.20
CA ARG A 123 14.07 -3.31 -1.02
C ARG A 123 15.40 -2.70 -1.44
N ASP A 124 16.49 -3.25 -0.92
CA ASP A 124 17.83 -2.73 -1.16
C ASP A 124 18.24 -2.91 -2.64
N ALA A 125 17.87 -4.04 -3.27
CA ALA A 125 18.10 -4.30 -4.68
C ALA A 125 17.30 -3.35 -5.59
N PHE A 126 16.03 -3.08 -5.26
CA PHE A 126 15.20 -2.10 -5.98
C PHE A 126 15.74 -0.67 -5.82
N ALA A 127 16.19 -0.31 -4.61
CA ALA A 127 16.77 1.00 -4.34
C ALA A 127 18.09 1.25 -5.10
N LYS A 128 18.92 0.21 -5.26
CA LYS A 128 20.17 0.26 -6.04
C LYS A 128 19.93 0.22 -7.55
N GLY A 129 18.75 -0.25 -7.99
CA GLY A 129 18.46 -0.48 -9.41
C GLY A 129 18.99 -1.79 -9.95
N ASP A 130 19.41 -2.73 -9.09
CA ASP A 130 19.83 -4.08 -9.49
C ASP A 130 18.67 -4.87 -10.13
N PHE A 131 17.45 -4.60 -9.65
CA PHE A 131 16.19 -5.10 -10.20
C PHE A 131 15.18 -3.97 -10.30
N PRO A 132 14.27 -4.00 -11.30
CA PRO A 132 13.14 -3.09 -11.37
C PRO A 132 12.16 -3.37 -10.22
N GLY A 133 11.69 -2.34 -9.54
CA GLY A 133 10.71 -2.46 -8.46
C GLY A 133 10.30 -1.12 -7.87
N PRO A 134 9.22 -1.08 -7.07
CA PRO A 134 8.78 0.14 -6.41
C PRO A 134 9.77 0.60 -5.34
N ARG A 135 9.58 1.80 -4.80
CA ARG A 135 10.15 2.19 -3.51
C ARG A 135 9.48 1.33 -2.44
N LEU A 136 10.19 0.36 -1.91
CA LEU A 136 9.67 -0.60 -0.94
C LEU A 136 10.02 -0.18 0.48
N LEU A 137 9.02 -0.13 1.37
CA LEU A 137 9.19 -0.01 2.81
C LEU A 137 8.83 -1.36 3.44
N CYS A 138 9.64 -1.82 4.40
CA CYS A 138 9.52 -3.16 4.95
C CYS A 138 9.38 -3.16 6.48
N ALA A 139 8.42 -3.93 6.97
CA ALA A 139 8.21 -4.13 8.41
C ALA A 139 9.10 -5.23 9.01
N GLY A 140 9.74 -6.05 8.18
CA GLY A 140 10.41 -7.24 8.67
C GLY A 140 9.40 -8.32 9.07
N ARG A 141 9.68 -9.04 10.13
CA ARG A 141 8.77 -10.04 10.68
C ARG A 141 7.69 -9.35 11.52
N LEU A 142 6.42 -9.63 11.24
CA LEU A 142 5.33 -9.15 12.08
C LEU A 142 5.46 -9.67 13.54
N ILE A 143 4.92 -8.94 14.50
CA ILE A 143 4.97 -9.30 15.92
C ILE A 143 3.58 -9.76 16.34
N THR A 144 3.49 -11.00 16.85
CA THR A 144 2.24 -11.66 17.23
C THR A 144 2.40 -12.38 18.57
N MET A 145 1.29 -12.74 19.22
CA MET A 145 1.36 -13.62 20.39
C MET A 145 1.68 -15.07 19.99
N THR A 146 2.06 -15.92 20.93
CA THR A 146 2.26 -17.36 20.70
C THR A 146 1.01 -17.99 20.06
N GLY A 147 1.18 -18.62 18.87
CA GLY A 147 0.08 -19.20 18.08
C GLY A 147 -0.88 -18.18 17.48
N GLY A 148 -0.55 -16.90 17.48
CA GLY A 148 -1.38 -15.81 16.96
C GLY A 148 -1.44 -15.75 15.43
N HIS A 149 -2.19 -14.79 14.91
CA HIS A 149 -2.33 -14.63 13.47
C HIS A 149 -0.98 -14.30 12.81
N GLY A 150 -0.65 -15.02 11.72
CA GLY A 150 0.59 -14.85 10.98
C GLY A 150 1.85 -15.36 11.68
N TRP A 151 1.73 -16.22 12.70
CA TRP A 151 2.88 -16.80 13.44
C TRP A 151 3.92 -17.45 12.52
N ASP A 152 3.51 -18.01 11.39
CA ASP A 152 4.40 -18.65 10.38
C ASP A 152 5.52 -17.71 9.88
N ILE A 153 5.23 -16.42 9.77
CA ILE A 153 6.18 -15.38 9.29
C ILE A 153 6.54 -14.38 10.40
N GLY A 154 5.88 -14.50 11.56
CA GLY A 154 6.00 -13.58 12.68
C GLY A 154 7.14 -13.91 13.66
N ILE A 155 7.34 -12.99 14.60
CA ILE A 155 8.04 -13.23 15.86
C ILE A 155 6.96 -13.40 16.92
N GLU A 156 6.90 -14.59 17.52
CA GLU A 156 6.00 -14.83 18.65
C GLU A 156 6.57 -14.17 19.90
N ALA A 157 5.76 -13.34 20.55
CA ALA A 157 6.17 -12.56 21.70
C ALA A 157 4.98 -12.33 22.64
N ASP A 158 5.11 -12.77 23.89
CA ASP A 158 4.10 -12.65 24.94
C ASP A 158 4.61 -11.72 26.04
N GLY A 159 3.82 -10.73 26.37
CA GLY A 159 4.12 -9.68 27.34
C GLY A 159 4.99 -8.54 26.79
N PRO A 160 4.93 -7.36 27.45
CA PRO A 160 5.55 -6.12 26.95
C PRO A 160 7.06 -6.25 26.71
N ASP A 161 7.81 -6.98 27.53
CA ASP A 161 9.27 -7.11 27.39
C ASP A 161 9.65 -7.96 26.17
N ALA A 162 8.89 -9.03 25.89
CA ALA A 162 9.11 -9.87 24.70
C ALA A 162 8.77 -9.09 23.42
N VAL A 163 7.66 -8.34 23.39
CA VAL A 163 7.28 -7.47 22.25
C VAL A 163 8.32 -6.36 22.04
N ARG A 164 8.82 -5.72 23.11
CA ARG A 164 9.93 -4.77 23.04
C ARG A 164 11.18 -5.37 22.42
N LYS A 165 11.53 -6.58 22.82
CA LYS A 165 12.68 -7.31 22.26
C LYS A 165 12.48 -7.59 20.77
N ALA A 166 11.31 -8.08 20.38
CA ALA A 166 10.95 -8.35 18.97
C ALA A 166 11.02 -7.07 18.11
N ALA A 167 10.49 -5.95 18.64
CA ALA A 167 10.58 -4.64 17.99
C ALA A 167 12.04 -4.23 17.74
N ARG A 168 12.89 -4.34 18.77
CA ARG A 168 14.34 -4.03 18.66
C ARG A 168 15.05 -4.95 17.67
N GLU A 169 14.67 -6.22 17.58
CA GLU A 169 15.22 -7.16 16.60
C GLU A 169 14.92 -6.69 15.16
N ASN A 170 13.67 -6.36 14.85
CA ASN A 170 13.31 -5.82 13.55
C ASN A 170 14.08 -4.52 13.25
N LEU A 171 14.10 -3.56 14.18
CA LEU A 171 14.82 -2.30 14.01
C LEU A 171 16.32 -2.51 13.80
N LYS A 172 16.95 -3.46 14.51
CA LYS A 172 18.36 -3.86 14.32
C LYS A 172 18.61 -4.39 12.90
N ARG A 173 17.61 -5.04 12.28
CA ARG A 173 17.68 -5.53 10.88
C ARG A 173 17.53 -4.42 9.86
N GLY A 174 17.17 -3.20 10.28
CA GLY A 174 17.01 -2.04 9.40
C GLY A 174 15.64 -1.94 8.76
N THR A 175 14.59 -2.39 9.43
CA THR A 175 13.20 -2.24 8.95
C THR A 175 12.78 -0.77 8.90
N ASP A 176 11.84 -0.44 8.02
CA ASP A 176 11.34 0.93 7.80
C ASP A 176 10.13 1.25 8.68
N CYS A 177 9.43 0.23 9.14
CA CYS A 177 8.28 0.30 10.04
C CYS A 177 8.20 -0.96 10.90
N LEU A 178 7.24 -1.01 11.84
CA LEU A 178 6.92 -2.22 12.59
C LEU A 178 5.47 -2.62 12.36
N LYS A 179 5.18 -3.93 12.36
CA LYS A 179 3.83 -4.52 12.22
C LYS A 179 3.50 -5.35 13.45
N PHE A 180 2.32 -5.07 14.04
CA PHE A 180 1.75 -5.79 15.17
C PHE A 180 0.46 -6.51 14.78
N MET A 181 0.15 -7.60 15.47
CA MET A 181 -1.08 -8.37 15.30
C MET A 181 -1.96 -8.18 16.54
N ALA A 182 -2.84 -7.18 16.49
CA ALA A 182 -3.75 -6.86 17.61
C ALA A 182 -4.90 -7.87 17.73
N THR A 183 -5.26 -8.53 16.63
CA THR A 183 -6.35 -9.51 16.59
C THR A 183 -6.02 -10.72 15.75
N GLY A 184 -6.85 -11.76 15.89
CA GLY A 184 -6.93 -12.86 14.94
C GLY A 184 -7.42 -12.42 13.57
N GLY A 185 -7.23 -13.28 12.57
CA GLY A 185 -7.57 -13.03 11.18
C GLY A 185 -8.11 -14.27 10.45
N VAL A 186 -8.41 -14.12 9.17
CA VAL A 186 -9.07 -15.16 8.38
C VAL A 186 -8.15 -16.31 7.95
N LEU A 187 -6.86 -16.05 7.72
CA LEU A 187 -5.95 -17.02 7.12
C LEU A 187 -5.29 -17.98 8.11
N THR A 188 -5.41 -17.78 9.43
CA THR A 188 -4.80 -18.68 10.43
C THR A 188 -5.85 -19.67 10.96
N PRO A 189 -5.61 -21.00 10.85
CA PRO A 189 -6.50 -22.00 11.42
C PRO A 189 -6.63 -21.86 12.94
N GLY A 190 -7.82 -22.11 13.48
CA GLY A 190 -8.05 -22.07 14.94
C GLY A 190 -8.09 -20.70 15.59
N VAL A 191 -7.84 -19.63 14.82
CA VAL A 191 -7.90 -18.24 15.28
C VAL A 191 -9.16 -17.58 14.75
N GLU A 192 -9.96 -16.93 15.60
CA GLU A 192 -11.18 -16.22 15.18
C GLU A 192 -10.87 -14.80 14.70
N PRO A 193 -11.43 -14.38 13.54
CA PRO A 193 -11.33 -13.00 13.08
C PRO A 193 -11.87 -12.03 14.13
N GLY A 194 -11.04 -11.05 14.51
CA GLY A 194 -11.42 -10.04 15.48
C GLY A 194 -11.19 -10.41 16.95
N SER A 195 -10.85 -11.66 17.30
CA SER A 195 -10.44 -11.98 18.67
C SER A 195 -9.15 -11.23 19.03
N GLN A 196 -9.13 -10.55 20.18
CA GLN A 196 -7.95 -9.80 20.62
C GLN A 196 -6.76 -10.74 20.86
N GLN A 197 -5.57 -10.32 20.43
CA GLN A 197 -4.31 -11.02 20.61
C GLN A 197 -3.32 -10.17 21.41
N LEU A 198 -2.51 -9.32 20.76
CA LEU A 198 -1.66 -8.40 21.53
C LEU A 198 -2.50 -7.33 22.26
N GLY A 199 -2.20 -7.15 23.54
CA GLY A 199 -2.82 -6.12 24.36
C GLY A 199 -2.21 -4.73 24.15
N GLU A 200 -2.86 -3.71 24.76
CA GLU A 200 -2.43 -2.32 24.67
C GLU A 200 -0.98 -2.12 25.16
N GLU A 201 -0.63 -2.68 26.35
CA GLU A 201 0.69 -2.53 26.96
C GLU A 201 1.79 -3.22 26.14
N GLU A 202 1.47 -4.37 25.54
CA GLU A 202 2.37 -5.10 24.66
C GLU A 202 2.68 -4.29 23.39
N MET A 203 1.66 -3.82 22.69
CA MET A 203 1.84 -2.98 21.51
C MET A 203 2.54 -1.67 21.84
N ARG A 204 2.18 -1.01 22.94
CA ARG A 204 2.82 0.21 23.40
C ARG A 204 4.34 0.02 23.58
N ALA A 205 4.76 -1.09 24.18
CA ALA A 205 6.18 -1.40 24.39
C ALA A 205 6.98 -1.45 23.10
N GLY A 206 6.41 -2.01 22.02
CA GLY A 206 7.03 -2.04 20.70
C GLY A 206 6.95 -0.70 19.96
N ILE A 207 5.80 -0.02 20.04
CA ILE A 207 5.57 1.29 19.41
C ILE A 207 6.54 2.35 19.94
N GLU A 208 6.82 2.34 21.25
CA GLU A 208 7.82 3.23 21.85
C GLU A 208 9.22 3.03 21.24
N GLU A 209 9.61 1.81 20.94
CA GLU A 209 10.91 1.55 20.32
C GLU A 209 10.97 2.09 18.87
N ALA A 210 9.89 1.95 18.11
CA ALA A 210 9.79 2.53 16.78
C ALA A 210 9.90 4.06 16.82
N ARG A 211 9.18 4.71 17.73
CA ARG A 211 9.19 6.17 17.91
C ARG A 211 10.56 6.74 18.24
N LYS A 212 11.36 6.05 19.08
CA LYS A 212 12.73 6.47 19.41
C LYS A 212 13.62 6.66 18.20
N VAL A 213 13.33 5.96 17.10
CA VAL A 213 14.11 6.00 15.86
C VAL A 213 13.32 6.56 14.69
N GLY A 214 12.21 7.25 14.95
CA GLY A 214 11.39 7.92 13.94
C GLY A 214 10.70 6.97 12.94
N LYS A 215 10.43 5.72 13.34
CA LYS A 215 9.76 4.73 12.48
C LYS A 215 8.27 4.66 12.79
N ARG A 216 7.47 4.44 11.73
CA ARG A 216 6.03 4.28 11.82
C ARG A 216 5.65 2.85 12.21
N THR A 217 4.40 2.70 12.62
CA THR A 217 3.84 1.44 13.12
C THR A 217 2.50 1.15 12.47
N ALA A 218 2.26 -0.13 12.19
CA ALA A 218 1.03 -0.64 11.58
C ALA A 218 0.47 -1.80 12.39
N THR A 219 -0.85 -1.97 12.42
CA THR A 219 -1.44 -3.12 13.11
C THR A 219 -2.49 -3.84 12.25
N HIS A 220 -2.41 -5.17 12.20
CA HIS A 220 -3.55 -6.00 11.84
C HIS A 220 -4.55 -5.93 12.99
N ALA A 221 -5.71 -5.35 12.75
CA ALA A 221 -6.76 -5.24 13.75
C ALA A 221 -8.14 -5.33 13.08
N GLN A 222 -8.83 -6.46 13.26
CA GLN A 222 -10.16 -6.70 12.69
C GLN A 222 -11.26 -6.38 13.70
N GLY A 223 -11.11 -6.83 14.94
CA GLY A 223 -12.10 -6.66 16.01
C GLY A 223 -11.96 -5.34 16.76
N THR A 224 -13.07 -4.81 17.22
CA THR A 224 -13.22 -3.52 17.89
C THR A 224 -12.25 -3.31 19.06
N GLU A 225 -12.15 -4.28 19.97
CA GLU A 225 -11.30 -4.14 21.17
C GLU A 225 -9.80 -4.12 20.82
N GLY A 226 -9.36 -4.94 19.83
CA GLY A 226 -8.00 -4.90 19.34
C GLY A 226 -7.66 -3.58 18.63
N VAL A 227 -8.61 -3.03 17.84
CA VAL A 227 -8.47 -1.71 17.23
C VAL A 227 -8.30 -0.64 18.29
N LYS A 228 -9.19 -0.59 19.30
CA LYS A 228 -9.12 0.39 20.39
C LYS A 228 -7.82 0.26 21.21
N ALA A 229 -7.40 -0.97 21.50
CA ALA A 229 -6.14 -1.22 22.21
C ALA A 229 -4.95 -0.67 21.42
N ALA A 230 -4.89 -0.92 20.09
CA ALA A 230 -3.85 -0.38 19.22
C ALA A 230 -3.88 1.16 19.15
N LEU A 231 -5.07 1.76 19.05
CA LEU A 231 -5.25 3.21 19.06
C LEU A 231 -4.77 3.82 20.38
N ARG A 232 -5.11 3.23 21.54
CA ARG A 232 -4.61 3.68 22.84
C ARG A 232 -3.10 3.50 22.99
N ALA A 233 -2.54 2.43 22.44
CA ALA A 233 -1.09 2.20 22.39
C ALA A 233 -0.35 3.23 21.52
N GLY A 234 -1.06 3.88 20.58
CA GLY A 234 -0.55 4.96 19.74
C GLY A 234 -0.03 4.51 18.39
N ILE A 235 -0.71 3.55 17.77
CA ILE A 235 -0.44 3.06 16.41
C ILE A 235 -0.61 4.17 15.36
N ASP A 236 0.14 4.11 14.25
CA ASP A 236 0.02 5.07 13.15
C ASP A 236 -0.98 4.65 12.08
N THR A 237 -1.12 3.34 11.81
CA THR A 237 -2.10 2.84 10.83
C THR A 237 -2.84 1.61 11.35
N VAL A 238 -4.15 1.54 11.04
CA VAL A 238 -5.01 0.38 11.30
C VAL A 238 -5.31 -0.29 9.96
N GLU A 239 -4.92 -1.55 9.86
CA GLU A 239 -5.15 -2.41 8.71
C GLU A 239 -6.41 -3.23 8.93
N HIS A 240 -7.21 -3.42 7.89
CA HIS A 240 -8.50 -4.13 7.85
C HIS A 240 -9.64 -3.40 8.56
N GLY A 241 -9.62 -3.21 9.88
CA GLY A 241 -10.67 -2.48 10.61
C GLY A 241 -12.07 -2.99 10.32
N ILE A 242 -12.28 -4.33 10.40
CA ILE A 242 -13.51 -4.98 9.93
C ILE A 242 -14.72 -4.66 10.81
N PHE A 243 -14.51 -4.61 12.13
CA PHE A 243 -15.57 -4.37 13.11
C PHE A 243 -15.31 -3.05 13.85
N LEU A 244 -15.35 -1.93 13.12
CA LEU A 244 -15.23 -0.61 13.74
C LEU A 244 -16.55 -0.22 14.41
N ASP A 245 -16.45 0.45 15.56
CA ASP A 245 -17.56 1.14 16.21
C ASP A 245 -17.31 2.66 16.24
N GLU A 246 -18.27 3.41 16.74
CA GLU A 246 -18.22 4.87 16.79
C GLU A 246 -17.00 5.38 17.55
N GLU A 247 -16.71 4.81 18.72
CA GLU A 247 -15.58 5.20 19.56
C GLU A 247 -14.24 4.95 18.82
N ALA A 248 -14.08 3.80 18.15
CA ALA A 248 -12.86 3.50 17.39
C ALA A 248 -12.65 4.53 16.26
N ILE A 249 -13.73 4.89 15.53
CA ILE A 249 -13.70 5.88 14.46
C ILE A 249 -13.34 7.26 15.00
N GLU A 250 -13.98 7.70 16.08
CA GLU A 250 -13.66 8.97 16.74
C GLU A 250 -12.20 9.03 17.19
N MET A 251 -11.69 7.96 17.80
CA MET A 251 -10.28 7.85 18.20
C MET A 251 -9.34 7.95 17.01
N MET A 252 -9.68 7.32 15.85
CA MET A 252 -8.88 7.41 14.63
C MET A 252 -8.81 8.86 14.12
N VAL A 253 -9.93 9.56 14.05
CA VAL A 253 -10.01 10.96 13.64
C VAL A 253 -9.19 11.86 14.58
N GLN A 254 -9.42 11.75 15.90
CA GLN A 254 -8.75 12.58 16.91
C GLN A 254 -7.23 12.41 16.94
N ARG A 255 -6.74 11.20 16.62
CA ARG A 255 -5.31 10.87 16.64
C ARG A 255 -4.64 10.97 15.28
N GLY A 256 -5.40 11.23 14.21
CA GLY A 256 -4.90 11.27 12.84
C GLY A 256 -4.36 9.92 12.35
N VAL A 257 -4.93 8.81 12.84
CA VAL A 257 -4.56 7.45 12.43
C VAL A 257 -5.10 7.18 11.04
N VAL A 258 -4.28 6.58 10.16
CA VAL A 258 -4.69 6.24 8.81
C VAL A 258 -5.35 4.86 8.79
N TYR A 259 -6.46 4.75 8.09
CA TYR A 259 -7.18 3.50 7.87
C TYR A 259 -6.80 2.89 6.51
N VAL A 260 -6.36 1.64 6.51
CA VAL A 260 -6.05 0.85 5.31
C VAL A 260 -7.02 -0.34 5.26
N PRO A 261 -8.15 -0.23 4.56
CA PRO A 261 -9.24 -1.20 4.68
C PRO A 261 -8.94 -2.57 4.10
N THR A 262 -8.14 -2.69 3.04
CA THR A 262 -7.82 -3.98 2.38
C THR A 262 -9.07 -4.78 1.96
N LEU A 263 -10.04 -4.11 1.36
CA LEU A 263 -11.32 -4.69 0.94
C LEU A 263 -11.13 -5.85 -0.05
N ALA A 264 -10.07 -5.78 -0.86
CA ALA A 264 -9.75 -6.78 -1.87
C ALA A 264 -9.43 -8.16 -1.25
N ALA A 265 -8.82 -8.23 -0.07
CA ALA A 265 -8.38 -9.49 0.51
C ALA A 265 -9.54 -10.48 0.79
N PRO A 266 -10.55 -10.16 1.61
CA PRO A 266 -11.69 -11.07 1.81
C PRO A 266 -12.53 -11.22 0.53
N TYR A 267 -12.63 -10.19 -0.32
CA TYR A 267 -13.34 -10.24 -1.59
C TYR A 267 -12.74 -11.32 -2.51
N ARG A 268 -11.43 -11.33 -2.73
CA ARG A 268 -10.73 -12.29 -3.60
C ARG A 268 -10.83 -13.72 -3.06
N ILE A 269 -10.76 -13.90 -1.73
CA ILE A 269 -10.92 -15.21 -1.10
C ILE A 269 -12.34 -15.77 -1.39
N VAL A 270 -13.37 -14.95 -1.24
CA VAL A 270 -14.75 -15.36 -1.49
C VAL A 270 -15.04 -15.59 -2.98
N GLU A 271 -14.52 -14.70 -3.85
CA GLU A 271 -14.64 -14.80 -5.30
C GLU A 271 -13.99 -16.07 -5.86
N ALA A 272 -12.79 -16.42 -5.37
CA ALA A 272 -12.08 -17.62 -5.79
C ALA A 272 -12.73 -18.91 -5.21
N GLY A 273 -13.07 -18.88 -3.93
CA GLY A 273 -13.73 -19.98 -3.24
C GLY A 273 -12.88 -21.22 -3.04
N GLU A 274 -13.50 -22.25 -2.46
CA GLU A 274 -12.86 -23.55 -2.22
C GLU A 274 -12.53 -24.31 -3.53
N GLU A 275 -13.28 -24.05 -4.59
CA GLU A 275 -13.11 -24.69 -5.90
C GLU A 275 -11.72 -24.40 -6.50
N LYS A 276 -11.11 -23.26 -6.16
CA LYS A 276 -9.75 -22.92 -6.55
C LYS A 276 -8.68 -23.34 -5.52
N GLY A 277 -9.05 -24.14 -4.52
CA GLY A 277 -8.14 -24.73 -3.54
C GLY A 277 -7.86 -23.87 -2.31
N ILE A 278 -8.63 -22.80 -2.08
CA ILE A 278 -8.54 -22.05 -0.80
C ILE A 278 -9.10 -22.93 0.33
N PRO A 279 -8.45 -22.99 1.50
CA PRO A 279 -8.97 -23.73 2.63
C PRO A 279 -10.38 -23.29 3.04
N ALA A 280 -11.30 -24.23 3.25
CA ALA A 280 -12.71 -23.99 3.57
C ALA A 280 -12.91 -22.99 4.72
N TYR A 281 -12.10 -23.11 5.78
CA TYR A 281 -12.18 -22.21 6.94
C TYR A 281 -11.89 -20.75 6.56
N ALA A 282 -10.98 -20.48 5.62
CA ALA A 282 -10.65 -19.13 5.19
C ALA A 282 -11.78 -18.51 4.35
N VAL A 283 -12.40 -19.30 3.45
CA VAL A 283 -13.57 -18.88 2.68
C VAL A 283 -14.74 -18.57 3.61
N GLU A 284 -15.05 -19.46 4.56
CA GLU A 284 -16.14 -19.27 5.52
C GLU A 284 -15.93 -18.01 6.37
N LYS A 285 -14.74 -17.84 6.97
CA LYS A 285 -14.41 -16.64 7.75
C LYS A 285 -14.52 -15.37 6.92
N SER A 286 -14.03 -15.37 5.68
CA SER A 286 -14.11 -14.22 4.79
C SER A 286 -15.56 -13.84 4.48
N LYS A 287 -16.43 -14.83 4.17
CA LYS A 287 -17.87 -14.58 3.97
C LYS A 287 -18.54 -13.92 5.17
N ARG A 288 -18.20 -14.38 6.40
CA ARG A 288 -18.78 -13.83 7.64
C ARG A 288 -18.42 -12.37 7.90
N VAL A 289 -17.26 -11.92 7.44
CA VAL A 289 -16.76 -10.57 7.76
C VAL A 289 -17.09 -9.52 6.70
N MET A 290 -17.40 -9.90 5.46
CA MET A 290 -17.56 -8.96 4.33
C MET A 290 -18.57 -7.83 4.57
N ASP A 291 -19.76 -8.15 5.10
CA ASP A 291 -20.80 -7.15 5.33
C ASP A 291 -20.42 -6.15 6.43
N ALA A 292 -19.80 -6.63 7.50
CA ALA A 292 -19.28 -5.78 8.57
C ALA A 292 -18.15 -4.89 8.06
N HIS A 293 -17.25 -5.44 7.26
CA HIS A 293 -16.13 -4.71 6.66
C HIS A 293 -16.60 -3.56 5.76
N ARG A 294 -17.58 -3.85 4.88
CA ARG A 294 -18.22 -2.82 4.04
C ARG A 294 -18.84 -1.71 4.89
N LYS A 295 -19.57 -2.05 5.96
CA LYS A 295 -20.19 -1.07 6.86
C LYS A 295 -19.15 -0.21 7.57
N SER A 296 -18.08 -0.82 8.08
CA SER A 296 -16.97 -0.11 8.74
C SER A 296 -16.27 0.85 7.79
N PHE A 297 -16.01 0.42 6.53
CA PHE A 297 -15.46 1.29 5.51
C PHE A 297 -16.35 2.50 5.22
N GLN A 298 -17.65 2.28 4.99
CA GLN A 298 -18.61 3.35 4.74
C GLN A 298 -18.70 4.33 5.92
N TRP A 299 -18.65 3.82 7.13
CA TRP A 299 -18.68 4.65 8.32
C TRP A 299 -17.41 5.49 8.46
N ALA A 300 -16.25 4.90 8.31
CA ALA A 300 -14.96 5.63 8.31
C ALA A 300 -14.92 6.71 7.22
N LEU A 301 -15.40 6.39 6.00
CA LEU A 301 -15.49 7.32 4.87
C LEU A 301 -16.32 8.56 5.23
N ASN A 302 -17.49 8.36 5.85
CA ASN A 302 -18.40 9.44 6.20
C ASN A 302 -17.99 10.23 7.45
N SER A 303 -17.02 9.73 8.22
CA SER A 303 -16.55 10.36 9.47
C SER A 303 -15.24 11.14 9.32
N GLY A 304 -14.71 11.23 8.10
CA GLY A 304 -13.49 12.00 7.82
C GLY A 304 -12.18 11.33 8.25
N VAL A 305 -12.19 10.03 8.47
CA VAL A 305 -10.95 9.26 8.69
C VAL A 305 -10.09 9.33 7.43
N THR A 306 -8.77 9.55 7.58
CA THR A 306 -7.86 9.45 6.45
C THR A 306 -7.77 7.99 5.97
N ILE A 307 -8.20 7.75 4.73
CA ILE A 307 -8.16 6.41 4.11
C ILE A 307 -6.97 6.30 3.16
N ALA A 308 -6.28 5.18 3.20
CA ALA A 308 -5.22 4.81 2.28
C ALA A 308 -5.55 3.49 1.59
N ALA A 309 -5.09 3.32 0.35
CA ALA A 309 -5.28 2.08 -0.38
C ALA A 309 -4.14 1.10 -0.09
N GLY A 310 -4.51 -0.13 0.18
CA GLY A 310 -3.63 -1.28 0.31
C GLY A 310 -4.47 -2.53 0.11
N ASN A 311 -4.05 -3.44 -0.75
CA ASN A 311 -4.89 -4.57 -1.11
C ASN A 311 -4.61 -5.85 -0.31
N ASP A 312 -3.63 -5.84 0.61
CA ASP A 312 -3.12 -7.05 1.27
C ASP A 312 -2.60 -8.08 0.24
N GLY A 313 -1.87 -7.55 -0.76
CA GLY A 313 -1.37 -8.31 -1.90
C GLY A 313 -0.42 -9.44 -1.48
N GLY A 314 -0.54 -10.58 -2.18
CA GLY A 314 0.13 -11.83 -1.83
C GLY A 314 -0.79 -12.82 -1.10
N THR A 315 -1.90 -12.37 -0.53
CA THR A 315 -2.97 -13.22 0.01
C THR A 315 -3.70 -13.98 -1.11
N PRO A 316 -4.51 -15.00 -0.83
CA PRO A 316 -5.06 -15.88 -1.88
C PRO A 316 -5.77 -15.14 -3.03
N PHE A 317 -5.31 -15.40 -4.26
CA PHE A 317 -5.79 -14.80 -5.52
C PHE A 317 -5.80 -13.28 -5.56
N ASN A 318 -4.99 -12.65 -4.72
CA ASN A 318 -4.89 -11.20 -4.56
C ASN A 318 -3.44 -10.76 -4.81
N PRO A 319 -3.00 -10.60 -6.08
CA PRO A 319 -1.63 -10.25 -6.38
C PRO A 319 -1.28 -8.81 -5.98
N SER A 320 -0.01 -8.56 -5.67
CA SER A 320 0.46 -7.27 -5.14
C SER A 320 0.38 -6.12 -6.15
N ASP A 321 0.30 -6.42 -7.44
CA ASP A 321 0.15 -5.48 -8.54
C ASP A 321 -1.31 -5.09 -8.84
N ASP A 322 -2.31 -5.76 -8.25
CA ASP A 322 -3.74 -5.46 -8.45
C ASP A 322 -4.30 -4.50 -7.37
N LEU A 323 -3.72 -3.31 -7.25
CA LEU A 323 -4.28 -2.27 -6.38
C LEU A 323 -5.59 -1.68 -6.95
N VAL A 324 -5.82 -1.82 -8.25
CA VAL A 324 -7.02 -1.29 -8.91
C VAL A 324 -8.29 -1.97 -8.41
N THR A 325 -8.24 -3.26 -8.06
CA THR A 325 -9.37 -3.95 -7.42
C THR A 325 -9.73 -3.32 -6.08
N GLU A 326 -8.77 -2.95 -5.25
CA GLU A 326 -9.03 -2.24 -3.99
C GLU A 326 -9.73 -0.89 -4.24
N LEU A 327 -9.21 -0.09 -5.17
CA LEU A 327 -9.80 1.20 -5.53
C LEU A 327 -11.22 1.06 -6.12
N ARG A 328 -11.45 0.02 -6.93
CA ARG A 328 -12.77 -0.30 -7.47
C ARG A 328 -13.77 -0.62 -6.34
N LEU A 329 -13.38 -1.44 -5.38
CA LEU A 329 -14.23 -1.77 -4.24
C LEU A 329 -14.52 -0.54 -3.37
N MET A 330 -13.53 0.35 -3.18
CA MET A 330 -13.75 1.63 -2.48
C MET A 330 -14.84 2.46 -3.19
N VAL A 331 -14.79 2.54 -4.52
CA VAL A 331 -15.80 3.28 -5.31
C VAL A 331 -17.16 2.57 -5.26
N GLU A 332 -17.22 1.26 -5.41
CA GLU A 332 -18.46 0.48 -5.30
C GLU A 332 -19.10 0.62 -3.91
N TYR A 333 -18.33 0.85 -2.87
CA TYR A 333 -18.82 1.06 -1.50
C TYR A 333 -19.09 2.53 -1.18
N GLY A 334 -19.05 3.42 -2.16
CA GLY A 334 -19.53 4.80 -2.08
C GLY A 334 -18.46 5.89 -2.02
N MET A 335 -17.19 5.57 -2.19
CA MET A 335 -16.15 6.59 -2.31
C MET A 335 -16.18 7.24 -3.70
N ASP A 336 -16.05 8.56 -3.76
CA ASP A 336 -15.89 9.29 -5.05
C ASP A 336 -14.61 8.83 -5.76
N PRO A 337 -14.60 8.66 -7.11
CA PRO A 337 -13.42 8.20 -7.84
C PRO A 337 -12.18 9.07 -7.63
N LEU A 338 -12.32 10.40 -7.53
CA LEU A 338 -11.19 11.29 -7.27
C LEU A 338 -10.64 11.09 -5.84
N ALA A 339 -11.52 10.84 -4.86
CA ALA A 339 -11.12 10.48 -3.50
C ALA A 339 -10.43 9.11 -3.44
N ALA A 340 -10.88 8.13 -4.24
CA ALA A 340 -10.23 6.81 -4.33
C ALA A 340 -8.82 6.92 -4.93
N ILE A 341 -8.63 7.74 -5.98
CA ILE A 341 -7.29 8.07 -6.48
C ILE A 341 -6.45 8.71 -5.37
N GLY A 342 -7.03 9.65 -4.61
CA GLY A 342 -6.39 10.25 -3.45
C GLY A 342 -5.98 9.22 -2.39
N ALA A 343 -6.82 8.20 -2.12
CA ALA A 343 -6.49 7.11 -1.20
C ALA A 343 -5.30 6.26 -1.71
N GLY A 344 -5.25 5.97 -3.02
CA GLY A 344 -4.15 5.23 -3.68
C GLY A 344 -2.87 6.05 -3.92
N THR A 345 -2.85 7.34 -3.58
CA THR A 345 -1.73 8.25 -3.80
C THR A 345 -1.36 9.00 -2.51
N LEU A 346 -1.93 10.18 -2.24
CA LEU A 346 -1.61 10.97 -1.05
C LEU A 346 -1.98 10.28 0.26
N GLY A 347 -3.14 9.62 0.33
CA GLY A 347 -3.56 8.85 1.52
C GLY A 347 -2.56 7.76 1.86
N SER A 348 -2.17 6.98 0.85
CA SER A 348 -1.13 5.96 0.98
C SER A 348 0.25 6.55 1.31
N ALA A 349 0.62 7.68 0.72
CA ALA A 349 1.86 8.37 1.08
C ALA A 349 1.86 8.81 2.56
N LYS A 350 0.71 9.28 3.09
CA LYS A 350 0.54 9.57 4.53
C LYS A 350 0.70 8.32 5.39
N ALA A 351 0.09 7.17 4.98
CA ALA A 351 0.25 5.91 5.70
C ALA A 351 1.72 5.48 5.81
N LEU A 352 2.48 5.67 4.74
CA LEU A 352 3.90 5.32 4.67
C LEU A 352 4.83 6.37 5.32
N GLY A 353 4.35 7.58 5.62
CA GLY A 353 5.18 8.69 6.07
C GLY A 353 5.98 9.37 4.95
N LEU A 354 5.52 9.26 3.71
CA LEU A 354 6.17 9.78 2.49
C LEU A 354 5.45 10.98 1.87
N SER A 355 4.46 11.57 2.53
CA SER A 355 3.60 12.62 1.95
C SER A 355 4.37 13.88 1.53
N GLU A 356 5.52 14.16 2.15
CA GLU A 356 6.39 15.27 1.75
C GLU A 356 7.26 14.93 0.53
N GLU A 357 7.43 13.64 0.23
CA GLU A 357 8.32 13.15 -0.82
C GLU A 357 7.57 12.74 -2.11
N THR A 358 6.35 12.21 -2.00
CA THR A 358 5.57 11.67 -3.13
C THR A 358 4.06 11.66 -2.85
N GLY A 359 3.26 11.07 -3.74
CA GLY A 359 1.81 10.93 -3.60
C GLY A 359 1.00 12.11 -4.16
N THR A 360 1.65 13.19 -4.63
CA THR A 360 1.02 14.29 -5.37
C THR A 360 1.96 14.84 -6.45
N VAL A 361 1.39 15.42 -7.51
CA VAL A 361 2.16 16.10 -8.54
C VAL A 361 2.36 17.56 -8.12
N GLN A 362 3.39 17.79 -7.31
CA GLN A 362 3.72 19.11 -6.75
C GLN A 362 5.22 19.37 -6.83
N GLN A 363 5.59 20.65 -6.97
CA GLN A 363 6.98 21.08 -6.99
C GLN A 363 7.74 20.60 -5.73
N GLY A 364 8.96 20.12 -5.93
CA GLY A 364 9.86 19.61 -4.88
C GLY A 364 9.75 18.12 -4.63
N LYS A 365 8.63 17.47 -4.99
CA LYS A 365 8.42 16.04 -4.79
C LYS A 365 9.11 15.19 -5.85
N TRP A 366 9.35 13.91 -5.55
CA TRP A 366 9.83 12.96 -6.54
C TRP A 366 8.85 12.87 -7.72
N ALA A 367 9.38 12.82 -8.91
CA ALA A 367 8.61 12.55 -10.11
C ALA A 367 8.34 11.03 -10.22
N ASP A 368 7.46 10.56 -9.34
CA ASP A 368 6.86 9.23 -9.36
C ASP A 368 5.46 9.41 -9.97
N LEU A 369 5.32 9.12 -11.27
CA LEU A 369 4.15 9.50 -12.07
C LEU A 369 3.68 8.32 -12.91
N ILE A 370 2.38 8.27 -13.19
CA ILE A 370 1.80 7.39 -14.20
C ILE A 370 1.02 8.20 -15.23
N ILE A 371 1.10 7.74 -16.47
CA ILE A 371 0.35 8.28 -17.59
C ILE A 371 -0.50 7.14 -18.16
N LEU A 372 -1.79 7.38 -18.30
CA LEU A 372 -2.72 6.39 -18.82
C LEU A 372 -2.74 6.38 -20.35
N LYS A 373 -3.22 5.29 -20.95
CA LYS A 373 -3.48 5.18 -22.41
C LYS A 373 -4.49 6.26 -22.85
N LYS A 374 -4.50 6.55 -24.14
CA LYS A 374 -5.42 7.52 -24.72
C LYS A 374 -6.88 7.13 -24.45
N ASN A 375 -7.70 8.09 -24.07
CA ASN A 375 -9.11 7.92 -23.69
C ASN A 375 -9.40 7.17 -22.38
N ALA A 376 -8.39 6.71 -21.65
CA ALA A 376 -8.59 6.16 -20.32
C ALA A 376 -8.96 7.28 -19.33
N ASP A 377 -10.13 7.20 -18.72
CA ASP A 377 -10.63 8.21 -17.77
C ASP A 377 -11.03 7.54 -16.43
N PRO A 378 -10.15 7.60 -15.42
CA PRO A 378 -10.40 6.95 -14.14
C PRO A 378 -11.50 7.62 -13.30
N LEU A 379 -11.96 8.80 -13.68
CA LEU A 379 -13.09 9.45 -13.02
C LEU A 379 -14.44 8.96 -13.54
N ARG A 380 -14.47 8.38 -14.75
CA ARG A 380 -15.66 7.70 -15.29
C ARG A 380 -15.68 6.21 -14.94
N ASP A 381 -14.53 5.59 -14.99
CA ASP A 381 -14.33 4.19 -14.63
C ASP A 381 -12.97 4.05 -13.96
N ILE A 382 -12.98 3.82 -12.65
CA ILE A 382 -11.76 3.72 -11.84
C ILE A 382 -10.84 2.59 -12.33
N THR A 383 -11.38 1.55 -13.00
CA THR A 383 -10.58 0.46 -13.57
C THR A 383 -9.69 0.89 -14.73
N ALA A 384 -9.93 2.07 -15.32
CA ALA A 384 -9.04 2.68 -16.30
C ALA A 384 -7.62 2.95 -15.77
N LEU A 385 -7.43 2.97 -14.45
CA LEU A 385 -6.09 3.02 -13.83
C LEU A 385 -5.20 1.83 -14.20
N SER A 386 -5.74 0.70 -14.65
CA SER A 386 -4.98 -0.42 -15.19
C SER A 386 -4.43 -0.19 -16.60
N GLN A 387 -4.93 0.82 -17.32
CA GLN A 387 -4.55 1.13 -18.69
C GLN A 387 -3.31 2.02 -18.72
N ILE A 388 -2.20 1.50 -18.19
CA ILE A 388 -0.93 2.24 -18.12
C ILE A 388 -0.29 2.38 -19.51
N TRP A 389 0.02 3.60 -19.93
CA TRP A 389 0.87 3.89 -21.07
C TRP A 389 2.32 4.06 -20.66
N MET A 390 2.59 4.84 -19.57
CA MET A 390 3.94 5.11 -19.13
C MET A 390 4.01 5.18 -17.59
N VAL A 391 5.11 4.70 -17.03
CA VAL A 391 5.47 4.90 -15.61
C VAL A 391 6.80 5.63 -15.54
N ILE A 392 6.82 6.69 -14.77
CA ILE A 392 8.02 7.46 -14.41
C ILE A 392 8.27 7.23 -12.92
N LYS A 393 9.48 6.77 -12.58
CA LYS A 393 9.91 6.61 -11.19
C LYS A 393 11.18 7.43 -10.97
N GLN A 394 11.15 8.32 -9.99
CA GLN A 394 12.26 9.23 -9.70
C GLN A 394 12.77 9.95 -10.97
N GLY A 395 11.83 10.42 -11.80
CA GLY A 395 12.11 11.16 -13.02
C GLY A 395 12.63 10.34 -14.19
N ARG A 396 12.70 9.01 -14.07
CA ARG A 396 13.13 8.11 -15.17
C ARG A 396 11.94 7.34 -15.70
N VAL A 397 11.78 7.28 -17.01
CA VAL A 397 10.80 6.39 -17.66
C VAL A 397 11.24 4.95 -17.42
N VAL A 398 10.45 4.20 -16.63
CA VAL A 398 10.74 2.80 -16.27
C VAL A 398 9.82 1.80 -16.99
N VAL A 399 8.67 2.26 -17.45
CA VAL A 399 7.72 1.48 -18.27
C VAL A 399 7.22 2.37 -19.39
N ARG A 400 7.14 1.85 -20.61
CA ARG A 400 6.50 2.48 -21.76
C ARG A 400 5.80 1.41 -22.59
N ASN A 401 4.48 1.45 -22.62
CA ASN A 401 3.65 0.52 -23.39
C ASN A 401 3.24 1.16 -24.73
N GLN A 402 2.84 0.33 -25.68
CA GLN A 402 2.25 0.83 -26.91
C GLN A 402 0.80 1.25 -26.66
N ASP A 403 0.32 2.26 -27.41
CA ASP A 403 -1.11 2.49 -27.54
C ASP A 403 -1.67 1.39 -28.46
N ASP A 404 -2.71 0.70 -28.03
CA ASP A 404 -3.43 -0.27 -28.86
C ASP A 404 -4.33 0.46 -29.87
#